data_9c730905ba56a759469af923bf4dafd3
#
_entry.id   9c730905ba56a759469af923bf4dafd3
#
_cell.length_a   1.000
_cell.length_b   1.000
_cell.length_c   1.000
_cell.angle_alpha   90.00
_cell.angle_beta   90.00
_cell.angle_gamma   90.00
#
_symmetry.space_group_name_H-M   'P 1'
#
loop_
_entity.id
_entity.type
_entity.pdbx_description
1 polymer ?
#
loop_
_entity_poly.entity_id
_entity_poly.type
_entity_poly.pdbx_seq_one_letter_code
_entity_poly.pdbx_strand_id
1 'polypeptide(L)'
;MMAVRPVFTRLFLFLAVVFLPAPVLWAREQKVRDVDINITLIKNGNIVVHERWDVDTGDGITEWYLVRGNLGDIEIERFSVYDGDNDKLQDVGEWDVNRSRAEKAGKYGIVHKANGVELCWGVGEYGDHVYHAIYVMTRAVKSLQDYDMMHLQVLSPGLSSPPEHVKVRVNRDEIQLDTTNTRIWGFGFAGRSAFEEDGTIVFESEGPLDTEDSVILLLRFDKGHFSSPSVQDRPFQEVLDQALEGAVSGRTRMNPTRSRQELPSFSPVSSCGSRSSGPFSGSSAVSAVRITNSSSLSSPPPWIGTAISP
;
A
#
# COMPACT_ATOMS: atom_id res chain seq x y z
N MET A 1 -1.25 -52.97 68.00
CA MET A 1 -0.44 -52.21 67.01
C MET A 1 -1.12 -52.36 65.67
N MET A 2 -1.96 -51.37 65.24
CA MET A 2 -2.65 -51.39 63.98
C MET A 2 -1.85 -50.54 62.98
N ALA A 3 -1.45 -51.16 61.87
CA ALA A 3 -0.74 -50.49 60.78
C ALA A 3 -1.70 -49.63 59.96
N VAL A 4 -1.55 -48.32 60.00
CA VAL A 4 -2.28 -47.37 59.15
C VAL A 4 -1.64 -47.42 57.75
N ARG A 5 -2.38 -47.94 56.77
CA ARG A 5 -1.96 -48.06 55.38
C ARG A 5 -1.94 -46.70 54.68
N PRO A 6 -1.00 -46.45 53.80
CA PRO A 6 -0.80 -45.14 53.14
C PRO A 6 -1.79 -44.94 51.99
N VAL A 7 -3.06 -44.66 52.26
CA VAL A 7 -4.04 -44.32 51.27
C VAL A 7 -3.90 -42.82 50.83
N PHE A 8 -3.35 -42.01 51.71
CA PHE A 8 -3.20 -40.58 51.47
C PHE A 8 -2.09 -40.23 50.42
N THR A 9 -1.05 -41.07 50.27
CA THR A 9 0.05 -40.77 49.35
C THR A 9 -0.39 -40.93 47.86
N ARG A 10 -1.35 -41.78 47.55
CA ARG A 10 -1.84 -41.95 46.17
C ARG A 10 -2.82 -40.84 45.77
N LEU A 11 -3.55 -40.27 46.69
CA LEU A 11 -4.48 -39.16 46.41
C LEU A 11 -3.74 -37.85 46.12
N PHE A 12 -2.59 -37.61 46.76
CA PHE A 12 -1.72 -36.43 46.50
C PHE A 12 -1.00 -36.48 45.15
N LEU A 13 -0.67 -37.67 44.66
CA LEU A 13 -0.03 -37.81 43.32
C LEU A 13 -1.06 -37.58 42.18
N PHE A 14 -2.33 -37.88 42.40
CA PHE A 14 -3.38 -37.61 41.39
C PHE A 14 -3.80 -36.13 41.34
N LEU A 15 -3.71 -35.41 42.49
CA LEU A 15 -4.00 -33.99 42.52
C LEU A 15 -2.89 -33.12 41.92
N ALA A 16 -1.63 -33.58 41.97
CA ALA A 16 -0.48 -32.84 41.39
C ALA A 16 -0.46 -32.87 39.86
N VAL A 17 -1.09 -33.87 39.22
CA VAL A 17 -1.17 -33.97 37.73
C VAL A 17 -2.24 -33.04 37.16
N VAL A 18 -3.25 -32.61 37.94
CA VAL A 18 -4.30 -31.73 37.44
C VAL A 18 -3.90 -30.25 37.44
N PHE A 19 -2.77 -29.86 38.06
CA PHE A 19 -2.23 -28.51 38.10
C PHE A 19 -0.99 -28.30 37.22
N LEU A 20 -0.75 -29.14 36.22
CA LEU A 20 0.19 -28.77 35.17
C LEU A 20 -0.42 -27.61 34.38
N PRO A 21 0.21 -26.42 34.34
CA PRO A 21 -0.29 -25.34 33.50
C PRO A 21 -0.36 -25.89 32.09
N ALA A 22 -1.57 -25.93 31.53
CA ALA A 22 -1.72 -26.21 30.10
C ALA A 22 -0.80 -25.23 29.34
N PRO A 23 0.01 -25.67 28.40
CA PRO A 23 0.80 -24.76 27.59
C PRO A 23 -0.18 -23.76 26.98
N VAL A 24 -0.06 -22.49 27.34
CA VAL A 24 -0.79 -21.41 26.68
C VAL A 24 -0.22 -21.37 25.28
N LEU A 25 -0.89 -22.02 24.35
CA LEU A 25 -0.62 -21.87 22.93
C LEU A 25 -0.99 -20.43 22.56
N TRP A 26 0.02 -19.59 22.51
CA TRP A 26 -0.14 -18.24 21.95
C TRP A 26 -0.43 -18.42 20.47
N ALA A 27 -1.63 -18.03 20.04
CA ALA A 27 -1.93 -17.95 18.63
C ALA A 27 -0.96 -16.95 17.98
N ARG A 28 -0.38 -17.34 16.84
CA ARG A 28 0.52 -16.48 16.07
C ARG A 28 -0.30 -15.32 15.48
N GLU A 29 0.10 -14.11 15.79
CA GLU A 29 -0.54 -12.90 15.28
C GLU A 29 -0.08 -12.65 13.84
N GLN A 30 -1.00 -12.22 12.99
CA GLN A 30 -0.70 -11.82 11.62
C GLN A 30 0.05 -10.49 11.62
N LYS A 31 1.12 -10.38 10.80
CA LYS A 31 1.86 -9.13 10.60
C LYS A 31 2.16 -8.91 9.12
N VAL A 32 2.16 -7.66 8.71
CA VAL A 32 2.68 -7.20 7.42
C VAL A 32 3.89 -6.34 7.73
N ARG A 33 5.09 -6.83 7.45
CA ARG A 33 6.35 -6.14 7.73
C ARG A 33 6.66 -5.07 6.69
N ASP A 34 6.60 -5.46 5.41
CA ASP A 34 7.00 -4.59 4.32
C ASP A 34 6.10 -4.81 3.10
N VAL A 35 5.72 -3.70 2.46
CA VAL A 35 5.00 -3.71 1.20
C VAL A 35 5.77 -2.85 0.21
N ASP A 36 6.31 -3.49 -0.83
CA ASP A 36 7.03 -2.83 -1.92
C ASP A 36 6.21 -2.96 -3.21
N ILE A 37 5.78 -1.83 -3.77
CA ILE A 37 4.92 -1.77 -4.95
C ILE A 37 5.68 -1.10 -6.08
N ASN A 38 5.88 -1.82 -7.18
CA ASN A 38 6.46 -1.28 -8.40
C ASN A 38 5.38 -1.11 -9.47
N ILE A 39 5.23 0.11 -9.96
CA ILE A 39 4.28 0.49 -11.01
C ILE A 39 5.07 0.91 -12.23
N THR A 40 4.92 0.16 -13.32
CA THR A 40 5.49 0.52 -14.62
C THR A 40 4.41 1.11 -15.52
N LEU A 41 4.58 2.37 -15.91
CA LEU A 41 3.68 3.09 -16.79
C LEU A 41 3.94 2.69 -18.26
N ILE A 42 2.87 2.37 -19.00
CA ILE A 42 2.94 1.99 -20.41
C ILE A 42 2.34 3.11 -21.27
N LYS A 43 2.90 3.35 -22.45
CA LYS A 43 2.52 4.43 -23.38
C LYS A 43 1.01 4.45 -23.71
N ASN A 44 0.36 3.30 -23.77
CA ASN A 44 -1.07 3.20 -24.06
C ASN A 44 -1.98 3.53 -22.86
N GLY A 45 -1.43 3.98 -21.75
CA GLY A 45 -2.16 4.32 -20.53
C GLY A 45 -2.44 3.14 -19.58
N ASN A 46 -1.98 1.95 -19.93
CA ASN A 46 -1.99 0.81 -19.00
C ASN A 46 -0.83 0.93 -18.00
N ILE A 47 -0.92 0.19 -16.91
CA ILE A 47 0.19 0.02 -15.97
C ILE A 47 0.39 -1.47 -15.66
N VAL A 48 1.62 -1.86 -15.42
CA VAL A 48 1.96 -3.13 -14.78
C VAL A 48 2.24 -2.85 -13.32
N VAL A 49 1.61 -3.59 -12.44
CA VAL A 49 1.81 -3.51 -10.99
C VAL A 49 2.43 -4.80 -10.52
N HIS A 50 3.52 -4.67 -9.78
CA HIS A 50 4.15 -5.76 -9.05
C HIS A 50 4.24 -5.38 -7.58
N GLU A 51 3.54 -6.11 -6.75
CA GLU A 51 3.53 -5.93 -5.31
C GLU A 51 4.28 -7.07 -4.63
N ARG A 52 5.20 -6.73 -3.77
CA ARG A 52 5.91 -7.67 -2.87
C ARG A 52 5.42 -7.42 -1.46
N TRP A 53 4.89 -8.47 -0.84
CA TRP A 53 4.34 -8.46 0.52
C TRP A 53 5.17 -9.37 1.41
N ASP A 54 5.93 -8.81 2.33
CA ASP A 54 6.66 -9.53 3.36
C ASP A 54 5.80 -9.65 4.61
N VAL A 55 5.36 -10.86 4.91
CA VAL A 55 4.33 -11.09 5.92
C VAL A 55 4.72 -12.20 6.89
N ASP A 56 4.18 -12.14 8.10
CA ASP A 56 4.06 -13.27 9.01
C ASP A 56 2.58 -13.66 9.06
N THR A 57 2.25 -14.77 8.42
CA THR A 57 0.88 -15.26 8.34
C THR A 57 0.48 -15.91 9.66
N GLY A 58 -0.45 -15.27 10.36
CA GLY A 58 -0.95 -15.74 11.65
C GLY A 58 -1.86 -16.95 11.57
N ASP A 59 -2.11 -17.56 12.73
CA ASP A 59 -2.97 -18.73 12.86
C ASP A 59 -4.44 -18.38 12.53
N GLY A 60 -5.13 -19.29 11.85
CA GLY A 60 -6.55 -19.16 11.51
C GLY A 60 -6.84 -18.39 10.23
N ILE A 61 -5.85 -17.78 9.59
CA ILE A 61 -6.01 -17.10 8.30
C ILE A 61 -6.08 -18.14 7.19
N THR A 62 -7.05 -17.99 6.29
CA THR A 62 -7.25 -18.91 5.18
C THR A 62 -6.79 -18.35 3.84
N GLU A 63 -6.72 -17.02 3.74
CA GLU A 63 -6.41 -16.30 2.50
C GLU A 63 -5.91 -14.89 2.78
N TRP A 64 -5.14 -14.36 1.85
CA TRP A 64 -4.83 -12.95 1.70
C TRP A 64 -5.66 -12.36 0.58
N TYR A 65 -5.95 -11.08 0.63
CA TYR A 65 -6.63 -10.38 -0.47
C TYR A 65 -6.24 -8.89 -0.53
N LEU A 66 -6.23 -8.37 -1.76
CA LEU A 66 -6.00 -6.96 -2.06
C LEU A 66 -7.28 -6.36 -2.63
N VAL A 67 -7.80 -5.34 -1.99
CA VAL A 67 -8.98 -4.62 -2.49
C VAL A 67 -8.54 -3.61 -3.55
N ARG A 68 -9.14 -3.69 -4.73
CA ARG A 68 -9.00 -2.69 -5.80
C ARG A 68 -10.38 -2.13 -6.11
N GLY A 69 -10.69 -1.00 -5.44
CA GLY A 69 -11.97 -0.31 -5.56
C GLY A 69 -11.89 0.92 -6.48
N ASN A 70 -13.07 1.49 -6.80
CA ASN A 70 -13.22 2.72 -7.58
C ASN A 70 -12.52 2.65 -8.94
N LEU A 71 -12.57 1.49 -9.59
CA LEU A 71 -11.85 1.23 -10.83
C LEU A 71 -12.39 2.04 -12.02
N GLY A 72 -13.69 2.39 -12.02
CA GLY A 72 -14.30 3.08 -13.15
C GLY A 72 -14.21 2.22 -14.41
N ASP A 73 -13.48 2.70 -15.42
CA ASP A 73 -13.20 1.98 -16.66
C ASP A 73 -11.85 1.21 -16.65
N ILE A 74 -11.17 1.13 -15.50
CA ILE A 74 -9.99 0.31 -15.32
C ILE A 74 -10.40 -1.16 -15.19
N GLU A 75 -9.72 -2.03 -15.90
CA GLU A 75 -9.86 -3.47 -15.78
C GLU A 75 -8.56 -4.09 -15.25
N ILE A 76 -8.68 -5.14 -14.45
CA ILE A 76 -7.53 -5.93 -13.99
C ILE A 76 -7.35 -7.12 -14.91
N GLU A 77 -6.16 -7.26 -15.46
CA GLU A 77 -5.79 -8.36 -16.36
C GLU A 77 -4.51 -9.04 -15.88
N ARG A 78 -4.31 -10.28 -16.33
CA ARG A 78 -3.06 -11.05 -16.14
C ARG A 78 -2.64 -11.16 -14.66
N PHE A 79 -3.62 -11.24 -13.76
CA PHE A 79 -3.31 -11.44 -12.34
C PHE A 79 -2.57 -12.76 -12.13
N SER A 80 -1.51 -12.72 -11.36
CA SER A 80 -0.75 -13.89 -10.93
C SER A 80 -0.13 -13.67 -9.57
N VAL A 81 0.03 -14.75 -8.80
CA VAL A 81 0.64 -14.73 -7.47
C VAL A 81 1.74 -15.77 -7.37
N TYR A 82 2.81 -15.42 -6.68
CA TYR A 82 3.93 -16.30 -6.34
C TYR A 82 4.13 -16.25 -4.82
N ASP A 83 4.52 -17.39 -4.24
CA ASP A 83 5.03 -17.48 -2.87
C ASP A 83 6.55 -17.69 -2.97
N GLY A 84 7.32 -16.71 -2.48
CA GLY A 84 8.73 -16.60 -2.82
C GLY A 84 8.98 -16.28 -4.30
N ASP A 85 10.23 -16.43 -4.73
CA ASP A 85 10.66 -15.99 -6.08
C ASP A 85 10.19 -16.88 -7.22
N ASN A 86 9.86 -18.14 -6.97
CA ASN A 86 9.68 -19.14 -8.03
C ASN A 86 8.40 -19.97 -7.94
N ASP A 87 7.70 -19.98 -6.81
CA ASP A 87 6.55 -20.85 -6.59
C ASP A 87 5.26 -20.16 -7.04
N LYS A 88 4.97 -20.25 -8.34
CA LYS A 88 3.74 -19.72 -8.91
C LYS A 88 2.54 -20.51 -8.42
N LEU A 89 1.57 -19.82 -7.83
CA LEU A 89 0.30 -20.40 -7.42
C LEU A 89 -0.56 -20.76 -8.64
N GLN A 90 -1.53 -21.64 -8.45
CA GLN A 90 -2.48 -22.05 -9.48
C GLN A 90 -3.60 -21.03 -9.63
N ASP A 91 -3.86 -20.58 -10.86
CA ASP A 91 -5.02 -19.76 -11.19
C ASP A 91 -6.31 -20.59 -11.15
N VAL A 92 -7.31 -20.09 -10.42
CA VAL A 92 -8.66 -20.71 -10.35
C VAL A 92 -9.74 -19.81 -10.96
N GLY A 93 -9.37 -18.66 -11.52
CA GLY A 93 -10.29 -17.67 -12.06
C GLY A 93 -11.10 -17.00 -10.96
N GLU A 94 -12.36 -17.38 -10.80
CA GLU A 94 -13.21 -16.88 -9.72
C GLU A 94 -12.83 -17.49 -8.37
N TRP A 95 -12.68 -16.61 -7.37
CA TRP A 95 -12.32 -17.02 -6.02
C TRP A 95 -13.56 -17.31 -5.16
N ASP A 96 -13.57 -18.49 -4.52
CA ASP A 96 -14.61 -18.89 -3.58
C ASP A 96 -14.12 -18.72 -2.13
N VAL A 97 -14.61 -17.68 -1.47
CA VAL A 97 -14.26 -17.33 -0.08
C VAL A 97 -14.69 -18.38 0.94
N ASN A 98 -15.66 -19.26 0.59
CA ASN A 98 -16.23 -20.26 1.50
C ASN A 98 -15.44 -21.55 1.58
N ARG A 99 -14.44 -21.74 0.72
CA ARG A 99 -13.57 -22.92 0.75
C ARG A 99 -12.70 -22.93 2.01
N SER A 100 -12.37 -24.13 2.45
CA SER A 100 -11.42 -24.34 3.54
C SER A 100 -10.00 -23.86 3.15
N ARG A 101 -9.14 -23.61 4.15
CA ARG A 101 -7.73 -23.27 3.92
C ARG A 101 -7.02 -24.29 3.02
N ALA A 102 -7.23 -25.60 3.27
CA ALA A 102 -6.62 -26.66 2.47
C ALA A 102 -7.04 -26.63 1.00
N GLU A 103 -8.27 -26.25 0.69
CA GLU A 103 -8.75 -26.12 -0.69
C GLU A 103 -8.26 -24.84 -1.36
N LYS A 104 -7.96 -23.79 -0.59
CA LYS A 104 -7.40 -22.50 -1.05
C LYS A 104 -5.89 -22.55 -1.24
N ALA A 105 -5.19 -23.36 -0.46
CA ALA A 105 -3.72 -23.44 -0.44
C ALA A 105 -3.11 -23.58 -1.84
N GLY A 106 -2.10 -22.76 -2.14
CA GLY A 106 -1.39 -22.78 -3.41
C GLY A 106 -2.19 -22.29 -4.62
N LYS A 107 -3.28 -21.55 -4.40
CA LYS A 107 -4.16 -21.05 -5.46
C LYS A 107 -4.38 -19.54 -5.32
N TYR A 108 -4.73 -18.89 -6.44
CA TYR A 108 -5.17 -17.50 -6.48
C TYR A 108 -6.36 -17.34 -7.43
N GLY A 109 -7.09 -16.23 -7.26
CA GLY A 109 -8.23 -15.90 -8.11
C GLY A 109 -8.78 -14.53 -7.77
N ILE A 110 -9.89 -14.16 -8.39
CA ILE A 110 -10.50 -12.84 -8.28
C ILE A 110 -11.93 -12.97 -7.75
N VAL A 111 -12.30 -12.10 -6.81
CA VAL A 111 -13.71 -11.86 -6.44
C VAL A 111 -14.14 -10.55 -7.12
N HIS A 112 -15.16 -10.64 -7.95
CA HIS A 112 -15.77 -9.45 -8.55
C HIS A 112 -16.76 -8.79 -7.58
N LYS A 113 -16.64 -7.48 -7.41
CA LYS A 113 -17.51 -6.64 -6.58
C LYS A 113 -18.21 -5.60 -7.45
N ALA A 114 -19.27 -4.99 -6.94
CA ALA A 114 -20.02 -3.96 -7.68
C ALA A 114 -19.18 -2.75 -8.12
N ASN A 115 -18.13 -2.41 -7.39
CA ASN A 115 -17.26 -1.25 -7.66
C ASN A 115 -15.77 -1.61 -7.56
N GLY A 116 -15.38 -2.77 -8.09
CA GLY A 116 -13.99 -3.19 -8.07
C GLY A 116 -13.80 -4.69 -7.98
N VAL A 117 -12.64 -5.10 -7.51
CA VAL A 117 -12.27 -6.51 -7.34
C VAL A 117 -11.51 -6.74 -6.04
N GLU A 118 -11.50 -7.97 -5.57
CA GLU A 118 -10.55 -8.47 -4.59
C GLU A 118 -9.63 -9.49 -5.29
N LEU A 119 -8.33 -9.26 -5.22
CA LEU A 119 -7.30 -10.14 -5.72
C LEU A 119 -6.88 -11.06 -4.57
N CYS A 120 -7.24 -12.34 -4.65
CA CYS A 120 -7.16 -13.26 -3.52
C CYS A 120 -6.15 -14.38 -3.76
N TRP A 121 -5.49 -14.85 -2.69
CA TRP A 121 -4.69 -16.07 -2.70
C TRP A 121 -4.75 -16.80 -1.37
N GLY A 122 -4.65 -18.12 -1.45
CA GLY A 122 -4.80 -19.00 -0.31
C GLY A 122 -3.52 -19.20 0.47
N VAL A 123 -3.67 -19.30 1.79
CA VAL A 123 -2.58 -19.60 2.72
C VAL A 123 -2.36 -21.11 2.77
N GLY A 124 -1.16 -21.56 2.39
CA GLY A 124 -0.72 -22.94 2.53
C GLY A 124 -0.27 -23.25 3.95
N GLU A 125 0.80 -22.64 4.38
CA GLU A 125 1.37 -22.77 5.71
C GLU A 125 1.29 -21.44 6.46
N TYR A 126 1.40 -21.49 7.79
CA TYR A 126 1.52 -20.29 8.62
C TYR A 126 2.98 -19.91 8.79
N GLY A 127 3.24 -18.65 9.03
CA GLY A 127 4.58 -18.15 9.26
C GLY A 127 5.04 -17.15 8.22
N ASP A 128 6.36 -17.10 8.05
CA ASP A 128 7.01 -16.11 7.18
C ASP A 128 6.82 -16.45 5.71
N HIS A 129 6.27 -15.49 4.95
CA HIS A 129 6.09 -15.57 3.50
C HIS A 129 6.47 -14.27 2.82
N VAL A 130 6.88 -14.37 1.56
CA VAL A 130 7.05 -13.24 0.66
C VAL A 130 6.18 -13.49 -0.56
N TYR A 131 5.00 -12.88 -0.59
CA TYR A 131 4.11 -13.00 -1.74
C TYR A 131 4.40 -11.93 -2.78
N HIS A 132 4.36 -12.32 -4.05
CA HIS A 132 4.41 -11.43 -5.19
C HIS A 132 3.09 -11.48 -5.95
N ALA A 133 2.38 -10.35 -5.98
CA ALA A 133 1.15 -10.18 -6.75
C ALA A 133 1.47 -9.32 -7.99
N ILE A 134 1.24 -9.84 -9.18
CA ILE A 134 1.53 -9.17 -10.45
C ILE A 134 0.26 -9.09 -11.27
N TYR A 135 -0.05 -7.90 -11.79
CA TYR A 135 -1.23 -7.70 -12.63
C TYR A 135 -1.08 -6.46 -13.51
N VAL A 136 -1.92 -6.37 -14.54
CA VAL A 136 -2.05 -5.21 -15.40
C VAL A 136 -3.33 -4.47 -15.05
N MET A 137 -3.25 -3.15 -14.92
CA MET A 137 -4.43 -2.28 -14.87
C MET A 137 -4.53 -1.55 -16.21
N THR A 138 -5.58 -1.86 -16.99
CA THR A 138 -5.83 -1.18 -18.25
C THR A 138 -6.36 0.21 -18.01
N ARG A 139 -6.07 1.15 -18.92
CA ARG A 139 -6.62 2.51 -18.84
C ARG A 139 -6.40 3.23 -17.50
N ALA A 140 -5.32 2.91 -16.79
CA ALA A 140 -5.01 3.52 -15.50
C ALA A 140 -4.60 4.99 -15.64
N VAL A 141 -3.91 5.35 -16.73
CA VAL A 141 -3.65 6.75 -17.09
C VAL A 141 -4.85 7.31 -17.84
N LYS A 142 -5.38 8.46 -17.38
CA LYS A 142 -6.49 9.18 -17.98
C LYS A 142 -5.96 10.36 -18.79
N SER A 143 -6.54 10.61 -19.96
CA SER A 143 -6.27 11.80 -20.76
C SER A 143 -7.30 12.87 -20.43
N LEU A 144 -6.89 13.96 -19.77
CA LEU A 144 -7.72 15.11 -19.43
C LEU A 144 -7.66 16.17 -20.56
N GLN A 145 -8.34 17.30 -20.38
CA GLN A 145 -8.29 18.41 -21.34
C GLN A 145 -6.86 18.96 -21.50
N ASP A 146 -6.14 19.17 -20.40
CA ASP A 146 -4.88 19.89 -20.29
C ASP A 146 -3.67 19.00 -20.03
N TYR A 147 -3.85 17.88 -19.33
CA TYR A 147 -2.79 16.96 -18.92
C TYR A 147 -3.24 15.50 -19.06
N ASP A 148 -2.28 14.58 -18.93
CA ASP A 148 -2.57 13.18 -18.63
C ASP A 148 -2.39 12.96 -17.12
N MET A 149 -3.12 12.01 -16.53
CA MET A 149 -3.02 11.75 -15.09
C MET A 149 -3.16 10.28 -14.74
N MET A 150 -2.55 9.89 -13.62
CA MET A 150 -2.87 8.66 -12.89
C MET A 150 -3.32 9.02 -11.48
N HIS A 151 -4.51 8.56 -11.08
CA HIS A 151 -5.03 8.69 -9.72
C HIS A 151 -5.39 7.30 -9.22
N LEU A 152 -4.61 6.76 -8.29
CA LEU A 152 -4.70 5.36 -7.90
C LEU A 152 -4.54 5.19 -6.39
N GLN A 153 -5.48 4.47 -5.77
CA GLN A 153 -5.33 3.97 -4.40
C GLN A 153 -4.66 2.61 -4.44
N VAL A 154 -3.41 2.55 -4.00
CA VAL A 154 -2.61 1.31 -4.01
C VAL A 154 -2.73 0.53 -2.71
N LEU A 155 -3.07 1.22 -1.60
CA LEU A 155 -3.36 0.59 -0.33
C LEU A 155 -4.65 1.17 0.24
N SER A 156 -5.59 0.29 0.56
CA SER A 156 -6.89 0.69 1.13
C SER A 156 -6.81 0.78 2.66
N PRO A 157 -7.61 1.65 3.30
CA PRO A 157 -7.74 1.65 4.74
C PRO A 157 -8.51 0.41 5.24
N GLY A 158 -8.48 0.16 6.54
CA GLY A 158 -9.22 -0.95 7.16
C GLY A 158 -8.48 -2.28 7.09
N LEU A 159 -7.18 -2.28 6.85
CA LEU A 159 -6.38 -3.50 6.92
C LEU A 159 -6.36 -4.03 8.35
N SER A 160 -6.65 -5.31 8.52
CA SER A 160 -6.58 -5.99 9.83
C SER A 160 -5.17 -6.02 10.40
N SER A 161 -4.18 -5.96 9.54
CA SER A 161 -2.75 -5.89 9.87
C SER A 161 -2.11 -4.83 8.98
N PRO A 162 -2.09 -3.55 9.41
CA PRO A 162 -1.44 -2.49 8.65
C PRO A 162 0.06 -2.75 8.51
N PRO A 163 0.68 -2.40 7.36
CA PRO A 163 2.11 -2.59 7.14
C PRO A 163 2.98 -1.76 8.09
N GLU A 164 4.09 -2.33 8.55
CA GLU A 164 5.11 -1.60 9.30
C GLU A 164 5.89 -0.61 8.40
N HIS A 165 5.99 -0.92 7.09
CA HIS A 165 6.61 -0.07 6.09
C HIS A 165 5.97 -0.26 4.71
N VAL A 166 5.83 0.84 3.96
CA VAL A 166 5.33 0.83 2.58
C VAL A 166 6.22 1.69 1.69
N LYS A 167 6.61 1.11 0.56
CA LYS A 167 7.32 1.82 -0.49
C LYS A 167 6.67 1.58 -1.85
N VAL A 168 6.38 2.67 -2.57
CA VAL A 168 5.84 2.61 -3.93
C VAL A 168 6.82 3.27 -4.87
N ARG A 169 7.17 2.59 -5.96
CA ARG A 169 7.98 3.11 -7.06
C ARG A 169 7.14 3.19 -8.31
N VAL A 170 7.20 4.33 -8.98
CA VAL A 170 6.57 4.53 -10.29
C VAL A 170 7.64 4.89 -11.29
N ASN A 171 7.71 4.14 -12.38
CA ASN A 171 8.69 4.33 -13.44
C ASN A 171 8.06 4.21 -14.83
N ARG A 172 8.81 4.57 -15.85
CA ARG A 172 8.48 4.39 -17.25
C ARG A 172 9.74 4.11 -18.05
N ASP A 173 9.75 2.99 -18.77
CA ASP A 173 10.95 2.49 -19.46
C ASP A 173 11.46 3.43 -20.58
N GLU A 174 10.56 4.18 -21.24
CA GLU A 174 10.91 4.95 -22.44
C GLU A 174 11.20 6.44 -22.17
N ILE A 175 10.86 6.97 -21.01
CA ILE A 175 10.94 8.40 -20.68
C ILE A 175 11.30 8.57 -19.21
N GLN A 176 12.32 9.38 -18.97
CA GLN A 176 12.62 9.83 -17.62
C GLN A 176 11.53 10.78 -17.14
N LEU A 177 10.95 10.47 -15.99
CA LEU A 177 9.99 11.31 -15.31
C LEU A 177 10.73 12.26 -14.37
N ASP A 178 10.45 13.54 -14.47
CA ASP A 178 11.09 14.55 -13.64
C ASP A 178 10.15 15.75 -13.37
N THR A 179 10.66 16.71 -12.64
CA THR A 179 9.88 17.92 -12.28
C THR A 179 9.60 18.86 -13.45
N THR A 180 10.13 18.63 -14.66
CA THR A 180 9.81 19.42 -15.84
C THR A 180 8.54 18.93 -16.53
N ASN A 181 8.29 17.62 -16.52
CA ASN A 181 7.20 16.96 -17.23
C ASN A 181 6.14 16.31 -16.32
N THR A 182 6.41 16.17 -15.00
CA THR A 182 5.55 15.45 -14.08
C THR A 182 5.36 16.21 -12.77
N ARG A 183 4.17 16.06 -12.15
CA ARG A 183 3.87 16.50 -10.77
C ARG A 183 3.29 15.35 -9.99
N ILE A 184 3.61 15.27 -8.70
CA ILE A 184 3.30 14.15 -7.84
C ILE A 184 2.67 14.59 -6.52
N TRP A 185 1.67 13.85 -6.06
CA TRP A 185 1.03 14.00 -4.76
C TRP A 185 0.77 12.62 -4.17
N GLY A 186 1.05 12.47 -2.88
CA GLY A 186 0.71 11.30 -2.08
C GLY A 186 -0.28 11.69 -1.00
N PHE A 187 -1.30 10.86 -0.75
CA PHE A 187 -2.33 11.12 0.25
C PHE A 187 -2.59 9.89 1.10
N GLY A 188 -3.09 10.13 2.32
CA GLY A 188 -3.62 9.08 3.19
C GLY A 188 -2.59 8.41 4.09
N PHE A 189 -1.32 8.82 4.08
CA PHE A 189 -0.25 8.30 4.93
C PHE A 189 0.72 9.41 5.35
N ALA A 190 1.45 9.18 6.44
CA ALA A 190 2.60 9.98 6.81
C ALA A 190 3.83 9.46 6.08
N GLY A 191 4.46 10.30 5.24
CA GLY A 191 5.57 9.84 4.41
C GLY A 191 6.14 10.92 3.52
N ARG A 192 7.00 10.50 2.61
CA ARG A 192 7.68 11.35 1.63
C ARG A 192 7.36 10.91 0.20
N SER A 193 7.45 11.85 -0.72
CA SER A 193 7.48 11.57 -2.15
C SER A 193 8.64 12.32 -2.82
N ALA A 194 9.33 11.68 -3.75
CA ALA A 194 10.51 12.23 -4.41
C ALA A 194 10.69 11.66 -5.83
N PHE A 195 11.49 12.36 -6.64
CA PHE A 195 12.07 11.82 -7.86
C PHE A 195 13.47 11.33 -7.55
N GLU A 196 13.83 10.14 -7.99
CA GLU A 196 15.19 9.62 -7.98
C GLU A 196 15.93 10.09 -9.23
N GLU A 197 17.27 9.93 -9.27
CA GLU A 197 18.10 10.41 -10.36
C GLU A 197 17.82 9.73 -11.72
N ASP A 198 17.34 8.50 -11.69
CA ASP A 198 16.95 7.72 -12.87
C ASP A 198 15.52 8.05 -13.37
N GLY A 199 14.82 8.96 -12.71
CA GLY A 199 13.44 9.34 -13.00
C GLY A 199 12.40 8.47 -12.34
N THR A 200 12.78 7.52 -11.49
CA THR A 200 11.85 6.78 -10.67
C THR A 200 11.19 7.72 -9.65
N ILE A 201 9.87 7.67 -9.56
CA ILE A 201 9.11 8.38 -8.53
C ILE A 201 8.91 7.45 -7.35
N VAL A 202 9.26 7.91 -6.16
CA VAL A 202 9.13 7.14 -4.92
C VAL A 202 8.15 7.80 -3.98
N PHE A 203 7.27 6.97 -3.39
CA PHE A 203 6.44 7.30 -2.23
C PHE A 203 6.80 6.31 -1.12
N GLU A 204 7.09 6.79 0.08
CA GLU A 204 7.59 5.94 1.15
C GLU A 204 7.05 6.41 2.51
N SER A 205 6.52 5.48 3.31
CA SER A 205 6.03 5.78 4.65
C SER A 205 7.17 6.11 5.60
N GLU A 206 6.96 7.03 6.54
CA GLU A 206 7.95 7.37 7.59
C GLU A 206 7.98 6.36 8.73
N GLY A 207 6.99 5.48 8.80
CA GLY A 207 6.85 4.46 9.84
C GLY A 207 5.65 3.56 9.55
N PRO A 208 5.24 2.77 10.54
CA PRO A 208 4.07 1.91 10.44
C PRO A 208 2.81 2.71 10.08
N LEU A 209 1.97 2.11 9.23
CA LEU A 209 0.64 2.64 8.93
C LEU A 209 -0.33 2.26 10.05
N ASP A 210 -1.35 3.11 10.23
CA ASP A 210 -2.52 2.79 11.07
C ASP A 210 -3.63 2.14 10.21
N THR A 211 -4.63 1.54 10.86
CA THR A 211 -5.78 0.92 10.17
C THR A 211 -6.57 1.89 9.30
N GLU A 212 -6.57 3.17 9.66
CA GLU A 212 -7.27 4.23 8.93
C GLU A 212 -6.42 4.81 7.77
N ASP A 213 -5.13 4.48 7.73
CA ASP A 213 -4.25 4.98 6.68
C ASP A 213 -4.51 4.28 5.34
N SER A 214 -4.22 5.01 4.27
CA SER A 214 -4.29 4.54 2.90
C SER A 214 -3.11 5.10 2.12
N VAL A 215 -2.75 4.49 1.00
CA VAL A 215 -1.75 5.05 0.09
C VAL A 215 -2.42 5.36 -1.23
N ILE A 216 -2.57 6.66 -1.52
CA ILE A 216 -3.21 7.18 -2.73
C ILE A 216 -2.18 8.04 -3.47
N LEU A 217 -2.01 7.75 -4.74
CA LEU A 217 -1.08 8.45 -5.65
C LEU A 217 -1.89 9.28 -6.64
N LEU A 218 -1.53 10.55 -6.80
CA LEU A 218 -2.00 11.39 -7.90
C LEU A 218 -0.77 11.91 -8.65
N LEU A 219 -0.66 11.54 -9.91
CA LEU A 219 0.40 11.98 -10.82
C LEU A 219 -0.22 12.72 -12.00
N ARG A 220 0.36 13.86 -12.33
CA ARG A 220 0.05 14.64 -13.53
C ARG A 220 1.23 14.58 -14.48
N PHE A 221 0.96 14.31 -15.73
CA PHE A 221 1.95 14.26 -16.80
C PHE A 221 1.61 15.30 -17.86
N ASP A 222 2.61 15.90 -18.47
CA ASP A 222 2.41 16.75 -19.64
C ASP A 222 1.86 15.92 -20.80
N LYS A 223 1.09 16.56 -21.69
CA LYS A 223 0.51 15.89 -22.88
C LYS A 223 1.58 15.36 -23.82
N GLY A 224 1.23 14.30 -24.53
CA GLY A 224 2.07 13.67 -25.55
C GLY A 224 2.94 12.53 -25.04
N HIS A 225 2.97 12.29 -23.75
CA HIS A 225 3.69 11.15 -23.19
C HIS A 225 2.88 9.85 -23.25
N PHE A 226 1.56 9.94 -23.20
CA PHE A 226 0.67 8.78 -23.25
C PHE A 226 -0.29 8.85 -24.43
N SER A 227 -0.78 7.69 -24.86
CA SER A 227 -1.84 7.53 -25.87
C SER A 227 -3.00 6.75 -25.25
N SER A 228 -3.47 7.22 -24.08
CA SER A 228 -4.55 6.55 -23.36
C SER A 228 -5.87 6.70 -24.08
N PRO A 229 -6.65 5.61 -24.26
CA PRO A 229 -8.00 5.67 -24.78
C PRO A 229 -9.02 6.19 -23.73
N SER A 230 -8.65 6.28 -22.45
CA SER A 230 -9.52 6.77 -21.40
C SER A 230 -9.47 8.29 -21.32
N VAL A 231 -10.41 8.95 -21.99
CA VAL A 231 -10.51 10.40 -22.06
C VAL A 231 -11.56 10.89 -21.06
N GLN A 232 -11.21 11.94 -20.30
CA GLN A 232 -12.13 12.63 -19.40
C GLN A 232 -12.18 14.11 -19.76
N ASP A 233 -13.37 14.63 -20.04
CA ASP A 233 -13.60 16.02 -20.46
C ASP A 233 -13.65 16.97 -19.24
N ARG A 234 -12.52 17.08 -18.53
CA ARG A 234 -12.31 17.99 -17.39
C ARG A 234 -10.83 18.40 -17.28
N PRO A 235 -10.54 19.57 -16.69
CA PRO A 235 -9.17 19.99 -16.43
C PRO A 235 -8.59 19.27 -15.21
N PHE A 236 -7.25 19.15 -15.17
CA PHE A 236 -6.55 18.53 -14.02
C PHE A 236 -6.81 19.24 -12.69
N GLN A 237 -6.98 20.56 -12.71
CA GLN A 237 -7.21 21.33 -11.48
C GLN A 237 -8.45 20.85 -10.72
N GLU A 238 -9.51 20.51 -11.41
CA GLU A 238 -10.73 19.96 -10.80
C GLU A 238 -10.45 18.62 -10.06
N VAL A 239 -9.63 17.76 -10.66
CA VAL A 239 -9.22 16.50 -10.02
C VAL A 239 -8.39 16.75 -8.76
N LEU A 240 -7.44 17.70 -8.85
CA LEU A 240 -6.58 18.06 -7.72
C LEU A 240 -7.39 18.65 -6.56
N ASP A 241 -8.34 19.54 -6.85
CA ASP A 241 -9.19 20.16 -5.84
C ASP A 241 -10.02 19.10 -5.10
N GLN A 242 -10.63 18.16 -5.83
CA GLN A 242 -11.36 17.03 -5.24
C GLN A 242 -10.46 16.13 -4.37
N ALA A 243 -9.24 15.84 -4.81
CA ALA A 243 -8.29 15.03 -4.05
C ALA A 243 -7.86 15.74 -2.75
N LEU A 244 -7.62 17.06 -2.80
CA LEU A 244 -7.27 17.86 -1.63
C LEU A 244 -8.43 17.97 -0.63
N GLU A 245 -9.66 18.15 -1.09
CA GLU A 245 -10.85 18.16 -0.22
C GLU A 245 -11.03 16.79 0.48
N GLY A 246 -10.85 15.71 -0.23
CA GLY A 246 -10.89 14.35 0.33
C GLY A 246 -9.82 14.13 1.41
N ALA A 247 -8.62 14.63 1.20
CA ALA A 247 -7.51 14.51 2.15
C ALA A 247 -7.77 15.32 3.44
N VAL A 248 -8.35 16.52 3.34
CA VAL A 248 -8.71 17.35 4.51
C VAL A 248 -9.85 16.70 5.30
N SER A 249 -10.89 16.23 4.63
CA SER A 249 -12.04 15.57 5.27
C SER A 249 -11.63 14.27 5.99
N GLY A 250 -10.70 13.51 5.42
CA GLY A 250 -10.11 12.32 6.05
C GLY A 250 -9.40 12.67 7.37
N ARG A 251 -8.53 13.68 7.36
CA ARG A 251 -7.80 14.13 8.57
C ARG A 251 -8.75 14.65 9.67
N THR A 252 -9.82 15.33 9.32
CA THR A 252 -10.81 15.85 10.28
C THR A 252 -11.58 14.74 10.97
N ARG A 253 -11.81 13.62 10.29
CA ARG A 253 -12.43 12.40 10.90
C ARG A 253 -11.46 11.64 11.81
N MET A 254 -10.16 11.71 11.54
CA MET A 254 -9.15 10.87 12.19
C MET A 254 -8.68 11.37 13.56
N ASN A 255 -8.80 12.63 13.96
CA ASN A 255 -8.33 13.00 15.30
C ASN A 255 -8.76 14.40 15.82
N PRO A 256 -9.84 14.53 16.59
CA PRO A 256 -10.08 15.71 17.41
C PRO A 256 -9.13 15.80 18.61
N THR A 257 -8.39 14.74 18.97
CA THR A 257 -7.56 14.68 20.19
C THR A 257 -6.06 14.92 19.91
N ARG A 258 -5.56 14.66 18.71
CA ARG A 258 -4.13 14.80 18.37
C ARG A 258 -3.73 16.23 17.97
N SER A 259 -4.69 17.09 17.63
CA SER A 259 -4.45 18.50 17.25
C SER A 259 -4.19 19.45 18.44
N ARG A 260 -4.14 18.95 19.69
CA ARG A 260 -3.99 19.78 20.89
C ARG A 260 -2.61 19.71 21.56
N GLN A 261 -1.67 18.96 21.01
CA GLN A 261 -0.28 18.96 21.49
C GLN A 261 0.65 19.35 20.34
N GLU A 262 1.37 20.45 20.56
CA GLU A 262 2.46 21.04 19.80
C GLU A 262 2.10 22.16 18.80
N LEU A 263 1.61 23.26 19.38
CA LEU A 263 1.97 24.58 18.88
C LEU A 263 3.02 25.16 19.86
N PRO A 264 4.26 25.43 19.42
CA PRO A 264 5.19 26.17 20.27
C PRO A 264 4.61 27.56 20.47
N SER A 265 4.48 27.93 21.74
CA SER A 265 4.08 29.27 22.17
C SER A 265 5.14 30.28 21.73
N PHE A 266 4.84 31.05 20.69
CA PHE A 266 5.58 32.28 20.39
C PHE A 266 5.09 33.39 21.31
N SER A 267 5.92 33.76 22.27
CA SER A 267 5.76 34.98 23.04
C SER A 267 5.95 36.18 22.13
N PRO A 268 5.11 37.21 22.22
CA PRO A 268 5.29 38.44 21.44
C PRO A 268 6.43 39.26 22.03
N VAL A 269 7.49 39.46 21.28
CA VAL A 269 8.45 40.53 21.55
C VAL A 269 7.95 41.82 20.86
N SER A 270 7.59 42.80 21.70
CA SER A 270 7.32 44.16 21.28
C SER A 270 8.58 44.80 20.72
N SER A 271 8.52 45.48 19.62
CA SER A 271 8.66 46.90 19.44
C SER A 271 9.17 47.34 18.06
N CYS A 272 8.44 48.26 17.51
CA CYS A 272 8.86 49.51 16.84
C CYS A 272 9.64 49.47 15.51
N GLY A 273 9.04 50.04 14.46
CA GLY A 273 9.79 50.55 13.30
C GLY A 273 9.03 50.54 11.97
N SER A 274 8.32 51.63 11.75
CA SER A 274 7.75 52.25 10.55
C SER A 274 8.15 51.82 9.12
N ARG A 275 7.12 51.84 8.25
CA ARG A 275 7.03 52.18 6.81
C ARG A 275 7.66 51.27 5.75
N SER A 276 6.87 50.69 4.86
CA SER A 276 6.42 51.28 3.59
C SER A 276 5.66 50.26 2.75
N SER A 277 4.72 50.79 2.00
CA SER A 277 3.75 50.19 1.08
C SER A 277 4.35 49.41 -0.10
N GLY A 278 3.71 48.28 -0.49
CA GLY A 278 3.78 47.69 -1.80
C GLY A 278 3.04 46.34 -1.84
N PRO A 279 2.17 46.10 -2.81
CA PRO A 279 1.40 44.88 -2.89
C PRO A 279 2.20 43.79 -3.62
N PHE A 280 2.26 42.60 -3.07
CA PHE A 280 2.70 41.39 -3.82
C PHE A 280 1.78 40.22 -3.55
N SER A 281 1.32 39.74 -4.66
CA SER A 281 0.57 38.53 -4.94
C SER A 281 1.23 37.22 -4.45
N GLY A 282 0.39 36.28 -4.05
CA GLY A 282 0.51 34.85 -4.19
C GLY A 282 1.83 34.17 -3.85
N SER A 283 1.90 33.52 -2.71
CA SER A 283 2.97 32.55 -2.42
C SER A 283 2.38 31.18 -2.22
N SER A 284 2.56 30.34 -3.26
CA SER A 284 2.41 28.89 -3.19
C SER A 284 3.49 28.33 -2.27
N ALA A 285 3.09 27.70 -1.17
CA ALA A 285 4.01 26.99 -0.30
C ALA A 285 4.47 25.70 -1.01
N VAL A 286 5.67 25.73 -1.55
CA VAL A 286 6.41 24.57 -2.02
C VAL A 286 7.11 23.96 -0.81
N SER A 287 6.72 22.75 -0.40
CA SER A 287 7.45 21.99 0.61
C SER A 287 8.85 21.65 0.09
N ALA A 288 9.86 22.06 0.84
CA ALA A 288 11.27 21.91 0.47
C ALA A 288 11.69 20.44 0.44
N VAL A 289 12.24 20.03 -0.70
CA VAL A 289 12.93 18.75 -0.91
C VAL A 289 14.33 18.84 -0.28
N ARG A 290 14.63 17.97 0.67
CA ARG A 290 15.99 17.77 1.16
C ARG A 290 16.60 16.58 0.45
N ILE A 291 17.58 16.83 -0.41
CA ILE A 291 18.34 15.82 -1.16
C ILE A 291 19.41 15.24 -0.21
N THR A 292 19.36 13.92 0.03
CA THR A 292 20.51 13.19 0.58
C THR A 292 20.80 12.00 -0.33
N ASN A 293 21.97 12.00 -0.95
CA ASN A 293 22.50 10.93 -1.78
C ASN A 293 22.83 9.70 -0.94
N SER A 294 22.33 8.54 -1.34
CA SER A 294 22.99 7.27 -1.06
C SER A 294 22.64 6.27 -2.18
N SER A 295 23.68 5.92 -2.94
CA SER A 295 23.67 4.94 -4.01
C SER A 295 23.71 3.52 -3.46
N SER A 296 22.74 2.68 -3.84
CA SER A 296 22.93 1.23 -3.90
C SER A 296 22.12 0.65 -5.05
N LEU A 297 22.84 0.19 -6.06
CA LEU A 297 22.34 -0.53 -7.22
C LEU A 297 21.87 -1.93 -6.79
N SER A 298 20.58 -2.22 -6.91
CA SER A 298 20.06 -3.59 -6.97
C SER A 298 19.49 -3.82 -8.36
N SER A 299 20.08 -4.76 -9.08
CA SER A 299 19.63 -5.20 -10.40
C SER A 299 18.23 -5.82 -10.33
N PRO A 300 17.35 -5.58 -11.31
CA PRO A 300 16.03 -6.23 -11.34
C PRO A 300 16.17 -7.74 -11.54
N PRO A 301 15.24 -8.55 -11.02
CA PRO A 301 15.26 -9.99 -11.19
C PRO A 301 15.09 -10.40 -12.67
N PRO A 302 15.72 -11.53 -13.09
CA PRO A 302 15.90 -11.89 -14.50
C PRO A 302 14.65 -12.28 -15.29
N TRP A 303 13.47 -12.23 -14.69
CA TRP A 303 12.20 -12.59 -15.34
C TRP A 303 11.36 -11.38 -15.81
N ILE A 304 11.87 -10.16 -15.69
CA ILE A 304 11.33 -8.97 -16.38
C ILE A 304 11.99 -8.84 -17.77
N GLY A 305 12.13 -9.95 -18.47
CA GLY A 305 12.61 -10.03 -19.84
C GLY A 305 11.45 -10.03 -20.82
N THR A 306 11.30 -8.93 -21.52
CA THR A 306 10.81 -8.83 -22.92
C THR A 306 9.86 -9.92 -23.39
N ALA A 307 8.57 -9.75 -23.25
CA ALA A 307 7.58 -10.26 -24.18
C ALA A 307 6.23 -9.54 -24.03
N ILE A 308 6.16 -8.31 -24.47
CA ILE A 308 4.90 -7.72 -24.94
C ILE A 308 5.21 -7.16 -26.33
N SER A 309 5.16 -8.02 -27.32
CA SER A 309 4.89 -7.63 -28.72
C SER A 309 3.44 -7.87 -29.04
N PRO A 310 2.87 -7.11 -29.99
CA PRO A 310 1.49 -6.66 -30.09
C PRO A 310 0.44 -7.74 -30.15
#